data_bec009ccb2dc3770795d6b2afc38cac1
#
_entry.id   bec009ccb2dc3770795d6b2afc38cac1
#
_cell.length_a   1.000
_cell.length_b   1.000
_cell.length_c   1.000
_cell.angle_alpha   90.00
_cell.angle_beta   90.00
_cell.angle_gamma   90.00
#
_symmetry.space_group_name_H-M   'P 1'
#
loop_
_entity.id
_entity.type
_entity.pdbx_description
1 polymer ?
#
loop_
_entity_poly.entity_id
_entity_poly.type
_entity_poly.pdbx_seq_one_letter_code
_entity_poly.pdbx_strand_id
1 'polypeptide(L)'
;MIQTTVFKKSTDSGNDLYCGIVIKGHAGYADEGEDIICAAVSALAINFYNSVEIFTDDGFEGTAGQEDVQFDFRFTSDISPESQLLMNSLVLGLQNIENDYGRSYINIRFKEV
;
A
#
# COMPACT_ATOMS: atom_id res chain seq x y z
N MET A 1 3.71 -15.43 1.83
CA MET A 1 3.73 -14.38 0.79
C MET A 1 2.84 -13.22 1.20
N ILE A 2 3.35 -12.03 1.07
CA ILE A 2 2.56 -10.81 1.26
C ILE A 2 1.74 -10.57 -0.01
N GLN A 3 0.44 -10.46 0.14
CA GLN A 3 -0.48 -10.18 -0.97
C GLN A 3 -0.92 -8.72 -0.89
N THR A 4 -0.69 -7.99 -1.96
CA THR A 4 -1.06 -6.59 -2.07
C THR A 4 -2.04 -6.40 -3.21
N THR A 5 -3.17 -5.76 -2.92
CA THR A 5 -4.15 -5.37 -3.93
C THR A 5 -4.29 -3.86 -3.92
N VAL A 6 -3.99 -3.25 -5.05
CA VAL A 6 -4.16 -1.80 -5.25
C VAL A 6 -5.47 -1.59 -6.01
N PHE A 7 -6.38 -0.85 -5.43
CA PHE A 7 -7.66 -0.54 -6.07
C PHE A 7 -7.53 0.76 -6.85
N LYS A 8 -8.00 0.73 -8.08
CA LYS A 8 -7.94 1.89 -8.95
C LYS A 8 -9.30 2.15 -9.59
N LYS A 9 -9.54 3.40 -9.94
CA LYS A 9 -10.71 3.79 -10.71
C LYS A 9 -10.29 4.70 -11.85
N SER A 10 -10.99 4.55 -12.98
CA SER A 10 -10.76 5.39 -14.16
C SER A 10 -11.34 6.78 -13.94
N THR A 11 -10.67 7.76 -14.51
CA THR A 11 -11.13 9.14 -14.51
C THR A 11 -11.53 9.57 -15.91
N ASP A 12 -12.26 10.68 -16.03
CA ASP A 12 -12.68 11.23 -17.31
C ASP A 12 -11.49 11.63 -18.21
N SER A 13 -10.34 11.91 -17.59
CA SER A 13 -9.12 12.24 -18.32
C SER A 13 -8.39 11.01 -18.88
N GLY A 14 -8.89 9.81 -18.60
CA GLY A 14 -8.25 8.55 -19.02
C GLY A 14 -7.13 8.08 -18.11
N ASN A 15 -6.78 8.83 -17.07
CA ASN A 15 -5.79 8.44 -16.07
C ASN A 15 -6.48 7.67 -14.94
N ASP A 16 -5.80 6.65 -14.43
CA ASP A 16 -6.28 5.91 -13.26
C ASP A 16 -5.88 6.60 -11.98
N LEU A 17 -6.79 6.60 -11.01
CA LEU A 17 -6.50 7.02 -9.64
C LEU A 17 -6.44 5.78 -8.75
N TYR A 18 -5.43 5.69 -7.90
CA TYR A 18 -5.38 4.67 -6.88
C TYR A 18 -6.22 5.15 -5.68
N CYS A 19 -7.29 4.43 -5.38
CA CYS A 19 -8.26 4.84 -4.36
C CYS A 19 -8.21 4.00 -3.09
N GLY A 20 -7.45 2.92 -3.08
CA GLY A 20 -7.31 2.07 -1.89
C GLY A 20 -6.24 1.03 -2.06
N ILE A 21 -5.89 0.38 -0.96
CA ILE A 21 -4.89 -0.68 -0.95
C ILE A 21 -5.15 -1.62 0.22
N VAL A 22 -4.98 -2.92 -0.03
CA VAL A 22 -5.00 -3.95 1.00
C VAL A 22 -3.70 -4.72 0.93
N ILE A 23 -3.01 -4.81 2.06
CA ILE A 23 -1.74 -5.54 2.18
C ILE A 23 -1.91 -6.53 3.32
N LYS A 24 -1.65 -7.82 3.06
CA LYS A 24 -1.80 -8.85 4.08
C LYS A 24 -0.87 -10.03 3.85
N GLY A 25 -0.46 -10.66 4.94
CA GLY A 25 0.30 -11.91 4.93
C GLY A 25 1.70 -11.76 5.51
N HIS A 26 2.49 -12.80 5.27
CA HIS A 26 3.89 -12.88 5.65
C HIS A 26 4.73 -13.09 4.42
N ALA A 27 5.88 -12.43 4.36
CA ALA A 27 6.83 -12.66 3.26
C ALA A 27 7.40 -14.08 3.32
N GLY A 28 7.64 -14.61 4.52
CA GLY A 28 8.30 -15.91 4.69
C GLY A 28 9.79 -15.84 4.36
N TYR A 29 10.38 -14.65 4.43
CA TYR A 29 11.80 -14.43 4.14
C TYR A 29 12.69 -14.89 5.30
N ALA A 30 12.23 -14.67 6.53
CA ALA A 30 12.93 -15.05 7.76
C ALA A 30 11.91 -15.24 8.88
N ASP A 31 12.36 -15.60 10.05
CA ASP A 31 11.52 -15.75 11.23
C ASP A 31 10.90 -14.41 11.62
N GLU A 32 9.79 -14.46 12.34
CA GLU A 32 9.12 -13.28 12.87
C GLU A 32 10.09 -12.41 13.66
N GLY A 33 10.06 -11.10 13.42
CA GLY A 33 10.99 -10.14 14.03
C GLY A 33 12.30 -9.96 13.30
N GLU A 34 12.63 -10.85 12.36
CA GLU A 34 13.86 -10.80 11.56
C GLU A 34 13.56 -10.64 10.06
N ASP A 35 12.29 -10.64 9.68
CA ASP A 35 11.90 -10.55 8.28
C ASP A 35 11.98 -9.10 7.80
N ILE A 36 13.05 -8.79 7.05
CA ILE A 36 13.29 -7.44 6.54
C ILE A 36 12.26 -7.02 5.48
N ILE A 37 11.67 -7.97 4.78
CA ILE A 37 10.65 -7.67 3.76
C ILE A 37 9.35 -7.24 4.45
N CYS A 38 8.92 -7.96 5.48
CA CYS A 38 7.76 -7.57 6.27
C CYS A 38 7.97 -6.20 6.92
N ALA A 39 9.15 -5.95 7.46
CA ALA A 39 9.49 -4.68 8.08
C ALA A 39 9.47 -3.53 7.07
N ALA A 40 10.03 -3.74 5.89
CA ALA A 40 10.04 -2.72 4.83
C ALA A 40 8.64 -2.39 4.35
N VAL A 41 7.80 -3.39 4.09
CA VAL A 41 6.42 -3.20 3.66
C VAL A 41 5.63 -2.46 4.73
N SER A 42 5.76 -2.85 5.99
CA SER A 42 5.07 -2.20 7.10
C SER A 42 5.49 -0.75 7.26
N ALA A 43 6.78 -0.46 7.14
CA ALA A 43 7.27 0.91 7.23
C ALA A 43 6.71 1.80 6.12
N LEU A 44 6.67 1.30 4.89
CA LEU A 44 6.08 2.04 3.76
C LEU A 44 4.59 2.30 3.97
N ALA A 45 3.84 1.29 4.39
CA ALA A 45 2.39 1.40 4.58
C ALA A 45 2.05 2.37 5.72
N ILE A 46 2.73 2.25 6.84
CA ILE A 46 2.49 3.12 8.00
C ILE A 46 2.88 4.56 7.69
N ASN A 47 4.02 4.75 7.02
CA ASN A 47 4.44 6.08 6.60
C ASN A 47 3.41 6.72 5.66
N PHE A 48 2.88 5.95 4.72
CA PHE A 48 1.84 6.43 3.82
C PHE A 48 0.59 6.89 4.61
N TYR A 49 0.10 6.04 5.51
CA TYR A 49 -1.07 6.34 6.34
C TYR A 49 -0.86 7.65 7.12
N ASN A 50 0.26 7.76 7.82
CA ASN A 50 0.57 8.94 8.61
C ASN A 50 0.74 10.18 7.74
N SER A 51 1.32 10.03 6.56
CA SER A 51 1.53 11.15 5.64
C SER A 51 0.21 11.70 5.11
N VAL A 52 -0.73 10.84 4.74
CA VAL A 52 -2.05 11.30 4.31
C VAL A 52 -2.74 12.05 5.45
N GLU A 53 -2.69 11.52 6.66
CA GLU A 53 -3.32 12.13 7.83
C GLU A 53 -2.72 13.51 8.15
N ILE A 54 -1.39 13.63 8.10
CA ILE A 54 -0.70 14.85 8.53
C ILE A 54 -0.64 15.90 7.43
N PHE A 55 -0.43 15.49 6.18
CA PHE A 55 -0.13 16.42 5.09
C PHE A 55 -1.33 16.75 4.20
N THR A 56 -2.46 16.08 4.37
CA THR A 56 -3.66 16.34 3.56
C THR A 56 -4.88 16.43 4.45
N ASP A 57 -5.97 16.98 3.90
CA ASP A 57 -7.28 17.01 4.54
C ASP A 57 -8.21 15.93 3.96
N ASP A 58 -7.70 15.01 3.16
CA ASP A 58 -8.51 14.00 2.50
C ASP A 58 -9.09 13.01 3.51
N GLY A 59 -10.35 12.65 3.32
CA GLY A 59 -11.01 11.63 4.13
C GLY A 59 -10.55 10.23 3.75
N PHE A 60 -10.33 9.40 4.76
CA PHE A 60 -9.97 8.00 4.54
C PHE A 60 -10.38 7.14 5.73
N GLU A 61 -10.43 5.85 5.48
CA GLU A 61 -10.58 4.81 6.51
C GLU A 61 -9.42 3.84 6.36
N GLY A 62 -8.87 3.39 7.49
CA GLY A 62 -7.76 2.44 7.44
C GLY A 62 -7.53 1.74 8.75
N THR A 63 -6.96 0.56 8.67
CA THR A 63 -6.54 -0.24 9.82
C THR A 63 -5.17 -0.81 9.57
N ALA A 64 -4.40 -0.99 10.63
CA ALA A 64 -3.09 -1.63 10.58
C ALA A 64 -3.01 -2.66 11.71
N GLY A 65 -2.72 -3.91 11.36
CA GLY A 65 -2.49 -4.96 12.33
C GLY A 65 -1.06 -4.94 12.86
N GLN A 66 -0.82 -5.58 14.01
CA GLN A 66 0.48 -5.57 14.68
C GLN A 66 1.28 -6.86 14.51
N GLU A 67 0.63 -7.98 14.32
CA GLU A 67 1.31 -9.29 14.30
C GLU A 67 1.81 -9.66 12.91
N ASP A 68 0.97 -9.51 11.90
CA ASP A 68 1.30 -9.78 10.52
C ASP A 68 1.27 -8.47 9.74
N VAL A 69 1.81 -8.46 8.53
CA VAL A 69 1.52 -7.35 7.64
C VAL A 69 0.02 -7.42 7.34
N GLN A 70 -0.70 -6.50 7.93
CA GLN A 70 -2.13 -6.37 7.71
C GLN A 70 -2.45 -4.88 7.67
N PHE A 71 -2.77 -4.39 6.50
CA PHE A 71 -2.99 -2.97 6.26
C PHE A 71 -4.14 -2.84 5.29
N ASP A 72 -5.11 -2.01 5.64
CA ASP A 72 -6.28 -1.74 4.80
C ASP A 72 -6.47 -0.24 4.79
N PHE A 73 -6.56 0.35 3.60
CA PHE A 73 -6.70 1.79 3.45
C PHE A 73 -7.61 2.10 2.27
N ARG A 74 -8.52 3.04 2.47
CA ARG A 74 -9.42 3.48 1.42
C ARG A 74 -9.76 4.96 1.59
N PHE A 75 -9.65 5.73 0.51
CA PHE A 75 -10.12 7.11 0.50
C PHE A 75 -11.66 7.14 0.53
N THR A 76 -12.20 8.05 1.34
CA THR A 76 -13.66 8.23 1.49
C THR A 76 -14.13 9.58 0.94
N SER A 77 -13.22 10.41 0.48
CA SER A 77 -13.49 11.70 -0.15
C SER A 77 -12.78 11.76 -1.50
N ASP A 78 -12.91 12.90 -2.19
CA ASP A 78 -12.10 13.17 -3.37
C ASP A 78 -10.61 13.09 -3.01
N ILE A 79 -9.81 12.59 -3.93
CA ILE A 79 -8.38 12.36 -3.70
C ILE A 79 -7.60 13.54 -4.25
N SER A 80 -6.92 14.27 -3.36
CA SER A 80 -6.09 15.40 -3.75
C SER A 80 -4.87 14.94 -4.56
N PRO A 81 -4.25 15.84 -5.35
CA PRO A 81 -2.98 15.52 -6.02
C PRO A 81 -1.89 15.08 -5.06
N GLU A 82 -1.85 15.65 -3.86
CA GLU A 82 -0.87 15.29 -2.82
C GLU A 82 -1.07 13.85 -2.37
N SER A 83 -2.31 13.46 -2.08
CA SER A 83 -2.62 12.07 -1.69
C SER A 83 -2.33 11.09 -2.83
N GLN A 84 -2.61 11.49 -4.08
CA GLN A 84 -2.30 10.65 -5.22
C GLN A 84 -0.78 10.46 -5.38
N LEU A 85 0.00 11.50 -5.15
CA LEU A 85 1.46 11.39 -5.17
C LEU A 85 1.96 10.45 -4.08
N LEU A 86 1.42 10.57 -2.86
CA LEU A 86 1.79 9.68 -1.75
C LEU A 86 1.44 8.22 -2.07
N MET A 87 0.27 7.98 -2.66
CA MET A 87 -0.14 6.64 -3.05
C MET A 87 0.75 6.09 -4.18
N ASN A 88 1.09 6.90 -5.16
CA ASN A 88 2.00 6.49 -6.23
C ASN A 88 3.38 6.13 -5.66
N SER A 89 3.85 6.88 -4.68
CA SER A 89 5.11 6.62 -3.99
C SER A 89 5.07 5.28 -3.23
N LEU A 90 3.97 5.01 -2.53
CA LEU A 90 3.80 3.74 -1.84
C LEU A 90 3.84 2.56 -2.83
N VAL A 91 3.07 2.65 -3.90
CA VAL A 91 3.00 1.58 -4.91
C VAL A 91 4.38 1.37 -5.55
N LEU A 92 5.08 2.43 -5.87
CA LEU A 92 6.44 2.34 -6.43
C LEU A 92 7.38 1.61 -5.46
N GLY A 93 7.34 1.95 -4.17
CA GLY A 93 8.17 1.30 -3.16
C GLY A 93 7.88 -0.19 -3.04
N LEU A 94 6.60 -0.57 -3.06
CA LEU A 94 6.19 -1.97 -3.02
C LEU A 94 6.63 -2.73 -4.28
N GLN A 95 6.51 -2.11 -5.45
CA GLN A 95 6.97 -2.69 -6.71
C GLN A 95 8.48 -2.90 -6.71
N ASN A 96 9.25 -1.99 -6.13
CA ASN A 96 10.69 -2.15 -6.01
C ASN A 96 11.04 -3.35 -5.12
N ILE A 97 10.32 -3.54 -4.03
CA ILE A 97 10.52 -4.71 -3.15
C ILE A 97 10.19 -6.02 -3.91
N GLU A 98 9.08 -6.05 -4.62
CA GLU A 98 8.70 -7.20 -5.44
C GLU A 98 9.80 -7.52 -6.47
N ASN A 99 10.33 -6.50 -7.11
CA ASN A 99 11.34 -6.63 -8.15
C ASN A 99 12.69 -7.12 -7.58
N ASP A 100 13.07 -6.60 -6.41
CA ASP A 100 14.37 -6.91 -5.80
C ASP A 100 14.41 -8.26 -5.11
N TYR A 101 13.30 -8.68 -4.48
CA TYR A 101 13.26 -9.90 -3.67
C TYR A 101 12.48 -11.04 -4.32
N GLY A 102 11.53 -10.74 -5.19
CA GLY A 102 10.79 -11.71 -5.96
C GLY A 102 9.34 -11.91 -5.51
N ARG A 103 8.53 -12.41 -6.44
CA ARG A 103 7.09 -12.58 -6.29
C ARG A 103 6.69 -13.70 -5.32
N SER A 104 7.65 -14.53 -4.91
CA SER A 104 7.38 -15.52 -3.87
C SER A 104 7.28 -14.91 -2.49
N TYR A 105 7.80 -13.71 -2.28
CA TYR A 105 7.74 -12.99 -1.00
C TYR A 105 6.65 -11.95 -0.95
N ILE A 106 6.45 -11.21 -2.04
CA ILE A 106 5.41 -10.19 -2.17
C ILE A 106 4.85 -10.21 -3.59
N ASN A 107 3.53 -10.09 -3.69
CA ASN A 107 2.83 -10.08 -4.97
C ASN A 107 1.89 -8.88 -4.99
N ILE A 108 1.94 -8.09 -6.05
CA ILE A 108 1.12 -6.89 -6.20
C ILE A 108 0.20 -7.08 -7.40
N ARG A 109 -1.08 -6.85 -7.18
CA ARG A 109 -2.06 -6.85 -8.26
C ARG A 109 -2.91 -5.59 -8.18
N PHE A 110 -3.43 -5.18 -9.33
CA PHE A 110 -4.28 -4.01 -9.49
C PHE A 110 -5.69 -4.47 -9.80
N LYS A 111 -6.66 -3.87 -9.13
CA LYS A 111 -8.06 -4.21 -9.31
C LYS A 111 -8.85 -2.93 -9.56
N GLU A 112 -9.60 -2.92 -10.67
CA GLU A 112 -10.48 -1.80 -10.98
C GLU A 112 -11.77 -1.89 -10.19
N VAL A 113 -12.24 -0.75 -9.70
CA VAL A 113 -13.49 -0.65 -8.94
C VAL A 113 -14.49 0.29 -9.59
#